data_ad189c7fb4e750a767de579edcc66dbe
#
_entry.id   ad189c7fb4e750a767de579edcc66dbe
#
_cell.length_a   1.000
_cell.length_b   1.000
_cell.length_c   1.000
_cell.angle_alpha   90.00
_cell.angle_beta   90.00
_cell.angle_gamma   90.00
#
_symmetry.space_group_name_H-M   'P 1'
#
loop_
_entity.id
_entity.type
_entity.pdbx_description
1 polymer ?
#
loop_
_entity_poly.entity_id
_entity_poly.type
_entity_poly.pdbx_seq_one_letter_code
_entity_poly.pdbx_strand_id
1 'polypeptide(L)'
;MLDRYWHGPASRISPEAPVPVVKVNMVEERPGGAANVAMNIASLGANSRLVGLTGIDDAAKALTESLNAVKVRCDFVAIPTHPTITKLRVLSRNQQLIRLDFEEGFENIDVQPLLERIEQALPHIGALVLSDYAKGALSLIHI
;
A
#
# COMPACT_ATOMS: atom_id res chain seq x y z
N MET A 1 -1.64 -0.76 0.94
CA MET A 1 -1.06 -0.80 -0.42
C MET A 1 0.17 0.08 -0.46
N LEU A 2 1.24 -0.39 -1.08
CA LEU A 2 2.49 0.33 -1.32
C LEU A 2 2.62 0.63 -2.83
N ASP A 3 2.88 1.88 -3.18
CA ASP A 3 3.29 2.26 -4.53
C ASP A 3 4.82 2.34 -4.56
N ARG A 4 5.45 1.57 -5.45
CA ARG A 4 6.91 1.49 -5.62
C ARG A 4 7.27 1.97 -7.01
N TYR A 5 8.31 2.79 -7.11
CA TYR A 5 8.78 3.37 -8.35
C TYR A 5 10.27 3.05 -8.55
N TRP A 6 10.58 2.41 -9.65
CA TRP A 6 11.95 2.15 -10.09
C TRP A 6 12.28 3.08 -11.25
N HIS A 7 13.23 3.94 -11.04
CA HIS A 7 13.67 4.92 -12.02
C HIS A 7 15.02 4.52 -12.59
N GLY A 8 15.19 4.74 -13.90
CA GLY A 8 16.47 4.54 -14.56
C GLY A 8 16.43 4.77 -16.06
N PRO A 9 17.60 5.01 -16.69
CA PRO A 9 17.67 5.14 -18.14
C PRO A 9 17.40 3.79 -18.82
N ALA A 10 16.63 3.85 -19.92
CA ALA A 10 16.42 2.75 -20.85
C ALA A 10 17.19 3.06 -22.14
N SER A 11 18.49 2.76 -22.17
CA SER A 11 19.40 3.15 -23.25
C SER A 11 19.76 2.01 -24.21
N ARG A 12 19.34 0.80 -23.95
CA ARG A 12 19.64 -0.38 -24.77
C ARG A 12 18.46 -1.35 -24.82
N ILE A 13 18.44 -2.16 -25.88
CA ILE A 13 17.56 -3.32 -26.02
C ILE A 13 18.29 -4.56 -25.47
N SER A 14 17.54 -5.48 -24.87
CA SER A 14 18.09 -6.76 -24.41
C SER A 14 18.58 -7.60 -25.59
N PRO A 15 19.73 -8.30 -25.46
CA PRO A 15 20.14 -9.27 -26.46
C PRO A 15 19.29 -10.55 -26.45
N GLU A 16 18.53 -10.79 -25.38
CA GLU A 16 17.73 -12.00 -25.18
C GLU A 16 16.30 -11.87 -25.75
N ALA A 17 15.79 -10.63 -25.82
CA ALA A 17 14.44 -10.35 -26.31
C ALA A 17 14.33 -8.88 -26.75
N PRO A 18 13.40 -8.51 -27.66
CA PRO A 18 13.22 -7.13 -28.14
C PRO A 18 12.54 -6.24 -27.08
N VAL A 19 13.09 -6.17 -25.89
CA VAL A 19 12.58 -5.38 -24.76
C VAL A 19 13.64 -4.39 -24.27
N PRO A 20 13.24 -3.19 -23.79
CA PRO A 20 14.19 -2.22 -23.25
C PRO A 20 14.77 -2.73 -21.92
N VAL A 21 16.06 -2.47 -21.71
CA VAL A 21 16.76 -2.70 -20.44
C VAL A 21 16.79 -1.40 -19.66
N VAL A 22 16.15 -1.37 -18.51
CA VAL A 22 16.18 -0.25 -17.58
C VAL A 22 17.27 -0.49 -16.54
N LYS A 23 18.26 0.40 -16.46
CA LYS A 23 19.27 0.37 -15.40
C LYS A 23 18.75 1.16 -14.20
N VAL A 24 18.15 0.44 -13.25
CA VAL A 24 17.58 1.07 -12.06
C VAL A 24 18.69 1.74 -11.24
N ASN A 25 18.53 3.03 -10.97
CA ASN A 25 19.46 3.83 -10.16
C ASN A 25 18.78 4.58 -9.02
N MET A 26 17.44 4.60 -8.99
CA MET A 26 16.67 5.18 -7.90
C MET A 26 15.42 4.32 -7.64
N VAL A 27 15.16 4.08 -6.37
CA VAL A 27 13.93 3.43 -5.89
C VAL A 27 13.20 4.38 -4.97
N GLU A 28 11.93 4.56 -5.20
CA GLU A 28 11.06 5.38 -4.37
C GLU A 28 9.84 4.55 -3.94
N GLU A 29 9.40 4.74 -2.71
CA GLU A 29 8.24 4.07 -2.15
C GLU A 29 7.28 5.11 -1.55
N ARG A 30 6.00 4.93 -1.81
CA ARG A 30 4.95 5.82 -1.31
C ARG A 30 3.77 5.01 -0.79
N PRO A 31 3.21 5.37 0.38
CA PRO A 31 1.92 4.84 0.80
C PRO A 31 0.83 5.18 -0.20
N GLY A 32 0.08 4.16 -0.67
CA GLY A 32 -1.00 4.30 -1.66
C GLY A 32 -2.38 3.99 -1.08
N GLY A 33 -3.43 4.33 -1.81
CA GLY A 33 -4.82 4.10 -1.41
C GLY A 33 -5.16 4.74 -0.06
N ALA A 34 -5.76 3.97 0.86
CA ALA A 34 -6.13 4.45 2.20
C ALA A 34 -4.94 5.01 2.99
N ALA A 35 -3.73 4.48 2.78
CA ALA A 35 -2.53 4.97 3.45
C ALA A 35 -2.16 6.40 3.01
N ASN A 36 -2.33 6.72 1.71
CA ASN A 36 -2.17 8.09 1.22
C ASN A 36 -3.22 9.04 1.82
N VAL A 37 -4.47 8.59 1.96
CA VAL A 37 -5.52 9.38 2.62
C VAL A 37 -5.13 9.67 4.08
N ALA A 38 -4.67 8.67 4.81
CA ALA A 38 -4.23 8.82 6.20
C ALA A 38 -3.06 9.83 6.34
N MET A 39 -2.10 9.79 5.41
CA MET A 39 -1.00 10.76 5.36
C MET A 39 -1.51 12.19 5.12
N ASN A 40 -2.43 12.37 4.19
CA ASN A 40 -3.00 13.69 3.90
C ASN A 40 -3.75 14.25 5.12
N ILE A 41 -4.53 13.43 5.83
CA ILE A 41 -5.20 13.81 7.07
C ILE A 41 -4.18 14.25 8.13
N ALA A 42 -3.10 13.47 8.30
CA ALA A 42 -2.03 13.82 9.25
C ALA A 42 -1.31 15.12 8.86
N SER A 43 -1.09 15.35 7.55
CA SER A 43 -0.49 16.58 7.03
C SER A 43 -1.34 17.82 7.28
N LEU A 44 -2.65 17.67 7.39
CA LEU A 44 -3.59 18.73 7.76
C LEU A 44 -3.63 18.98 9.30
N GLY A 45 -2.81 18.27 10.06
CA GLY A 45 -2.68 18.45 11.50
C GLY A 45 -3.67 17.62 12.34
N ALA A 46 -4.46 16.74 11.74
CA ALA A 46 -5.35 15.85 12.46
C ALA A 46 -4.64 14.55 12.88
N ASN A 47 -5.05 13.97 14.01
CA ASN A 47 -4.61 12.63 14.39
C ASN A 47 -5.23 11.60 13.47
N SER A 48 -4.39 10.77 12.86
CA SER A 48 -4.81 9.72 11.93
C SER A 48 -4.39 8.34 12.44
N ARG A 49 -5.33 7.40 12.37
CA ARG A 49 -5.13 5.98 12.64
C ARG A 49 -5.55 5.20 11.40
N LEU A 50 -4.69 4.32 10.91
CA LEU A 50 -4.97 3.49 9.74
C LEU A 50 -5.10 2.03 10.17
N VAL A 51 -6.28 1.47 9.96
CA VAL A 51 -6.57 0.04 10.13
C VAL A 51 -6.62 -0.60 8.75
N GLY A 52 -6.00 -1.76 8.57
CA GLY A 52 -5.98 -2.44 7.28
C GLY A 52 -5.26 -3.77 7.30
N LEU A 53 -5.20 -4.43 6.15
CA LEU A 53 -4.58 -5.73 5.95
C LEU A 53 -3.22 -5.56 5.26
N THR A 54 -2.24 -6.34 5.72
CA THR A 54 -0.90 -6.44 5.11
C THR A 54 -0.44 -7.89 5.10
N GLY A 55 0.58 -8.18 4.31
CA GLY A 55 1.39 -9.38 4.49
C GLY A 55 2.39 -9.25 5.63
N ILE A 56 3.28 -10.25 5.72
CA ILE A 56 4.48 -10.24 6.58
C ILE A 56 5.69 -10.15 5.65
N ASP A 57 5.95 -8.97 5.11
CA ASP A 57 6.95 -8.74 4.08
C ASP A 57 7.61 -7.34 4.19
N ASP A 58 8.63 -7.13 3.37
CA ASP A 58 9.35 -5.84 3.33
C ASP A 58 8.44 -4.68 2.94
N ALA A 59 7.41 -4.92 2.13
CA ALA A 59 6.46 -3.89 1.73
C ALA A 59 5.59 -3.44 2.90
N ALA A 60 5.16 -4.36 3.78
CA ALA A 60 4.45 -4.03 5.02
C ALA A 60 5.33 -3.17 5.95
N LYS A 61 6.61 -3.54 6.07
CA LYS A 61 7.57 -2.80 6.89
C LYS A 61 7.80 -1.39 6.36
N ALA A 62 8.10 -1.25 5.08
CA ALA A 62 8.31 0.05 4.42
C ALA A 62 7.09 0.96 4.54
N LEU A 63 5.88 0.38 4.36
CA LEU A 63 4.61 1.10 4.53
C LEU A 63 4.45 1.62 5.97
N THR A 64 4.71 0.77 6.96
CA THR A 64 4.60 1.12 8.38
C THR A 64 5.60 2.21 8.76
N GLU A 65 6.85 2.09 8.33
CA GLU A 65 7.90 3.07 8.58
C GLU A 65 7.55 4.44 7.98
N SER A 66 7.09 4.47 6.72
CA SER A 66 6.69 5.70 6.03
C SER A 66 5.52 6.41 6.72
N LEU A 67 4.54 5.67 7.20
CA LEU A 67 3.37 6.20 7.90
C LEU A 67 3.72 6.71 9.29
N ASN A 68 4.53 5.95 10.04
CA ASN A 68 4.98 6.36 11.37
C ASN A 68 5.83 7.64 11.33
N ALA A 69 6.64 7.83 10.28
CA ALA A 69 7.44 9.04 10.08
C ALA A 69 6.59 10.31 10.00
N VAL A 70 5.33 10.20 9.53
CA VAL A 70 4.36 11.31 9.46
C VAL A 70 3.29 11.23 10.57
N LYS A 71 3.56 10.47 11.63
CA LYS A 71 2.69 10.33 12.82
C LYS A 71 1.31 9.72 12.57
N VAL A 72 1.16 8.92 11.51
CA VAL A 72 -0.02 8.08 11.32
C VAL A 72 0.15 6.83 12.18
N ARG A 73 -0.81 6.55 13.05
CA ARG A 73 -0.83 5.32 13.83
C ARG A 73 -1.25 4.14 12.95
N CYS A 74 -0.38 3.16 12.79
CA CYS A 74 -0.65 1.95 12.03
C CYS A 74 -1.21 0.84 12.92
N ASP A 75 -2.33 0.26 12.51
CA ASP A 75 -3.03 -0.81 13.21
C ASP A 75 -3.34 -1.94 12.22
N PHE A 76 -2.29 -2.49 11.63
CA PHE A 76 -2.42 -3.50 10.58
C PHE A 76 -2.66 -4.90 11.15
N VAL A 77 -3.52 -5.65 10.47
CA VAL A 77 -3.65 -7.10 10.64
C VAL A 77 -2.77 -7.77 9.60
N ALA A 78 -1.75 -8.47 10.05
CA ALA A 78 -0.83 -9.19 9.18
C ALA A 78 -1.39 -10.56 8.81
N ILE A 79 -1.47 -10.84 7.52
CA ILE A 79 -1.96 -12.10 6.94
C ILE A 79 -0.77 -12.85 6.33
N PRO A 80 -0.27 -13.93 6.97
CA PRO A 80 0.96 -14.61 6.53
C PRO A 80 0.87 -15.22 5.13
N THR A 81 -0.32 -15.56 4.68
CA THR A 81 -0.58 -16.24 3.40
C THR A 81 -0.72 -15.30 2.22
N HIS A 82 -0.75 -13.97 2.44
CA HIS A 82 -0.98 -12.98 1.39
C HIS A 82 0.13 -11.93 1.39
N PRO A 83 0.60 -11.51 0.21
CA PRO A 83 1.55 -10.41 0.11
C PRO A 83 0.87 -9.06 0.41
N THR A 84 1.64 -8.11 0.90
CA THR A 84 1.19 -6.71 0.93
C THR A 84 1.00 -6.20 -0.48
N ILE A 85 -0.21 -5.73 -0.80
CA ILE A 85 -0.53 -5.22 -2.13
C ILE A 85 0.47 -4.13 -2.51
N THR A 86 1.23 -4.38 -3.57
CA THR A 86 2.29 -3.49 -4.05
C THR A 86 2.11 -3.24 -5.54
N LYS A 87 2.15 -1.97 -5.94
CA LYS A 87 2.13 -1.55 -7.34
C LYS A 87 3.48 -0.99 -7.72
N LEU A 88 4.27 -1.76 -8.46
CA LEU A 88 5.58 -1.36 -8.95
C LEU A 88 5.46 -0.72 -10.34
N ARG A 89 6.00 0.48 -10.47
CA ARG A 89 6.11 1.20 -11.75
C ARG A 89 7.57 1.35 -12.12
N VAL A 90 7.90 0.97 -13.33
CA VAL A 90 9.24 1.18 -13.91
C VAL A 90 9.18 2.39 -14.83
N LEU A 91 10.03 3.39 -14.54
CA LEU A 91 10.04 4.66 -15.23
C LEU A 91 11.40 4.93 -15.87
N SER A 92 11.35 5.51 -17.08
CA SER A 92 12.53 6.06 -17.73
C SER A 92 12.19 7.44 -18.32
N ARG A 93 13.03 8.44 -18.03
CA ARG A 93 12.84 9.83 -18.51
C ARG A 93 11.41 10.36 -18.27
N ASN A 94 10.86 10.15 -17.09
CA ASN A 94 9.50 10.51 -16.68
C ASN A 94 8.36 9.77 -17.43
N GLN A 95 8.68 8.76 -18.21
CA GLN A 95 7.69 7.92 -18.86
C GLN A 95 7.58 6.57 -18.13
N GLN A 96 6.37 6.15 -17.82
CA GLN A 96 6.11 4.82 -17.30
C GLN A 96 6.21 3.80 -18.45
N LEU A 97 7.11 2.84 -18.29
CA LEU A 97 7.32 1.75 -19.27
C LEU A 97 6.44 0.54 -18.98
N ILE A 98 6.32 0.18 -17.71
CA ILE A 98 5.53 -0.98 -17.27
C ILE A 98 5.04 -0.75 -15.84
N ARG A 99 3.92 -1.38 -15.49
CA ARG A 99 3.46 -1.55 -14.11
C ARG A 99 3.33 -3.03 -13.81
N LEU A 100 3.84 -3.43 -12.67
CA LEU A 100 3.73 -4.77 -12.12
C LEU A 100 2.89 -4.69 -10.85
N ASP A 101 1.79 -5.43 -10.78
CA ASP A 101 0.91 -5.46 -9.63
C ASP A 101 1.16 -6.78 -8.88
N PHE A 102 1.71 -6.67 -7.67
CA PHE A 102 1.86 -7.77 -6.72
C PHE A 102 0.66 -7.71 -5.80
N GLU A 103 -0.40 -8.39 -6.18
CA GLU A 103 -1.64 -8.40 -5.43
C GLU A 103 -2.32 -9.75 -5.49
N GLU A 104 -2.66 -10.26 -4.32
CA GLU A 104 -3.67 -11.27 -4.11
C GLU A 104 -4.76 -10.62 -3.29
N GLY A 105 -6.01 -10.76 -3.71
CA GLY A 105 -7.14 -10.21 -2.96
C GLY A 105 -7.23 -10.89 -1.59
N PHE A 106 -7.60 -10.13 -0.56
CA PHE A 106 -7.84 -10.66 0.78
C PHE A 106 -9.24 -11.27 0.90
N GLU A 107 -9.69 -11.92 -0.16
CA GLU A 107 -10.97 -12.62 -0.20
C GLU A 107 -10.87 -13.90 0.62
N ASN A 108 -11.95 -14.25 1.30
CA ASN A 108 -12.05 -15.46 2.15
C ASN A 108 -11.08 -15.53 3.35
N ILE A 109 -10.52 -14.41 3.78
CA ILE A 109 -9.78 -14.35 5.04
C ILE A 109 -10.75 -14.06 6.21
N ASP A 110 -10.32 -14.41 7.41
CA ASP A 110 -11.01 -13.97 8.63
C ASP A 110 -10.79 -12.48 8.85
N VAL A 111 -11.86 -11.69 8.69
CA VAL A 111 -11.85 -10.23 8.91
C VAL A 111 -12.18 -9.84 10.36
N GLN A 112 -12.50 -10.79 11.22
CA GLN A 112 -12.85 -10.52 12.62
C GLN A 112 -11.77 -9.69 13.35
N PRO A 113 -10.46 -9.98 13.21
CA PRO A 113 -9.42 -9.16 13.83
C PRO A 113 -9.39 -7.70 13.33
N LEU A 114 -9.83 -7.45 12.09
CA LEU A 114 -9.95 -6.09 11.54
C LEU A 114 -11.11 -5.34 12.19
N LEU A 115 -12.28 -6.01 12.30
CA LEU A 115 -13.47 -5.44 12.93
C LEU A 115 -13.21 -5.09 14.39
N GLU A 116 -12.59 -5.99 15.16
CA GLU A 116 -12.23 -5.73 16.56
C GLU A 116 -11.37 -4.48 16.74
N ARG A 117 -10.40 -4.25 15.82
CA ARG A 117 -9.58 -3.03 15.86
C ARG A 117 -10.36 -1.76 15.55
N ILE A 118 -11.33 -1.85 14.63
CA ILE A 118 -12.24 -0.75 14.32
C ILE A 118 -13.14 -0.47 15.53
N GLU A 119 -13.79 -1.48 16.09
CA GLU A 119 -14.66 -1.34 17.28
C GLU A 119 -13.94 -0.71 18.46
N GLN A 120 -12.72 -1.14 18.74
CA GLN A 120 -11.88 -0.55 19.79
C GLN A 120 -11.52 0.91 19.51
N ALA A 121 -11.47 1.33 18.25
CA ALA A 121 -11.17 2.70 17.88
C ALA A 121 -12.37 3.63 17.96
N LEU A 122 -13.60 3.13 17.66
CA LEU A 122 -14.82 3.93 17.54
C LEU A 122 -15.08 4.91 18.71
N PRO A 123 -14.91 4.54 19.99
CA PRO A 123 -15.14 5.46 21.09
C PRO A 123 -14.16 6.64 21.15
N HIS A 124 -13.06 6.59 20.41
CA HIS A 124 -11.94 7.52 20.50
C HIS A 124 -11.73 8.35 19.22
N ILE A 125 -12.63 8.24 18.23
CA ILE A 125 -12.52 8.93 16.95
C ILE A 125 -13.70 9.85 16.71
N GLY A 126 -13.46 10.96 16.01
CA GLY A 126 -14.50 11.89 15.58
C GLY A 126 -15.09 11.56 14.22
N ALA A 127 -14.34 10.78 13.39
CA ALA A 127 -14.79 10.37 12.07
C ALA A 127 -14.14 9.05 11.66
N LEU A 128 -14.88 8.22 10.94
CA LEU A 128 -14.42 7.00 10.30
C LEU A 128 -14.51 7.17 8.79
N VAL A 129 -13.39 6.93 8.09
CA VAL A 129 -13.32 6.93 6.63
C VAL A 129 -13.16 5.49 6.16
N LEU A 130 -14.11 5.00 5.36
CA LEU A 130 -14.03 3.70 4.71
C LEU A 130 -13.48 3.88 3.31
N SER A 131 -12.34 3.25 3.03
CA SER A 131 -11.65 3.33 1.73
C SER A 131 -11.64 1.94 1.10
N ASP A 132 -12.57 1.72 0.19
CA ASP A 132 -12.74 0.44 -0.50
C ASP A 132 -12.25 0.54 -1.97
N TYR A 133 -11.32 -0.34 -2.31
CA TYR A 133 -10.78 -0.53 -3.65
C TYR A 133 -11.01 -1.96 -4.16
N ALA A 134 -12.02 -2.64 -3.61
CA ALA A 134 -12.36 -4.03 -3.95
C ALA A 134 -11.14 -4.99 -3.83
N LYS A 135 -10.39 -4.88 -2.72
CA LYS A 135 -9.23 -5.73 -2.43
C LYS A 135 -9.50 -6.71 -1.27
N GLY A 136 -10.76 -6.92 -0.91
CA GLY A 136 -11.20 -7.89 0.07
C GLY A 136 -11.13 -7.43 1.54
N ALA A 137 -10.63 -6.23 1.84
CA ALA A 137 -10.63 -5.70 3.20
C ALA A 137 -12.02 -5.26 3.67
N LEU A 138 -12.86 -4.80 2.76
CA LEU A 138 -14.26 -4.44 2.98
C LEU A 138 -15.11 -5.21 1.99
N SER A 139 -16.29 -5.64 2.41
CA SER A 139 -17.30 -6.20 1.51
C SER A 139 -18.66 -5.60 1.83
N LEU A 140 -19.58 -5.61 0.86
CA LEU A 140 -20.96 -5.13 1.04
C LEU A 140 -21.73 -5.87 2.14
N ILE A 141 -21.24 -7.03 2.58
CA ILE A 141 -21.83 -7.81 3.69
C ILE A 141 -21.41 -7.25 5.06
N HIS A 142 -20.34 -6.44 5.11
CA HIS A 142 -19.78 -5.89 6.34
C HIS A 142 -20.09 -4.39 6.53
N ILE A 143 -20.87 -3.81 5.63
CA ILE A 143 -21.42 -2.45 5.71
C ILE A 143 -22.96 -2.55 5.99
#